data_03a78760f9a82b795f9a4b9cc2b928fc
#
_entry.id   03a78760f9a82b795f9a4b9cc2b928fc
#
_cell.length_a   1.000
_cell.length_b   1.000
_cell.length_c   1.000
_cell.angle_alpha   90.00
_cell.angle_beta   90.00
_cell.angle_gamma   90.00
#
_symmetry.space_group_name_H-M   'P 1'
#
loop_
_entity.id
_entity.type
_entity.pdbx_description
1 polymer ?
#
loop_
_entity_poly.entity_id
_entity_poly.type
_entity_poly.pdbx_seq_one_letter_code
_entity_poly.pdbx_strand_id
1 'polypeptide(L)'
;MTKESIPNELLNLLTEEEIIMFRELQIKIQELNYKTNLTRLIEGDDYWISQVYDSLWTFKENTNKNFDNKKFIDIGSGCGFPGFAYAITHPNSEIYLVDSSKKKTDSLKEIIKSINFKNDIFVINDRIENIGRQSSFKNGFNIATARAVSNPSTVSEYILPM
;
A
#
# COMPACT_ATOMS: atom_id res chain seq x y z
N MET A 1 0.88 17.38 -21.44
CA MET A 1 1.23 16.32 -20.45
C MET A 1 2.10 15.32 -21.16
N THR A 2 3.40 15.30 -20.87
CA THR A 2 4.32 14.25 -21.35
C THR A 2 3.82 12.92 -20.84
N LYS A 3 3.55 11.95 -21.72
CA LYS A 3 3.30 10.57 -21.32
C LYS A 3 4.56 10.06 -20.62
N GLU A 4 4.55 10.02 -19.31
CA GLU A 4 5.61 9.36 -18.55
C GLU A 4 5.71 7.91 -19.05
N SER A 5 6.90 7.51 -19.44
CA SER A 5 7.14 6.13 -19.88
C SER A 5 7.15 5.23 -18.64
N ILE A 6 6.36 4.17 -18.68
CA ILE A 6 6.42 3.12 -17.66
C ILE A 6 7.68 2.28 -17.92
N PRO A 7 8.48 1.97 -16.89
CA PRO A 7 9.63 1.09 -17.02
C PRO A 7 9.25 -0.28 -17.59
N ASN A 8 10.10 -0.82 -18.47
CA ASN A 8 9.83 -2.10 -19.14
C ASN A 8 9.65 -3.27 -18.16
N GLU A 9 10.33 -3.22 -17.02
CA GLU A 9 10.22 -4.20 -15.96
C GLU A 9 8.78 -4.29 -15.43
N LEU A 10 8.12 -3.15 -15.26
CA LEU A 10 6.71 -3.09 -14.82
C LEU A 10 5.74 -3.53 -15.92
N LEU A 11 6.03 -3.20 -17.19
CA LEU A 11 5.20 -3.64 -18.31
C LEU A 11 5.14 -5.17 -18.44
N ASN A 12 6.20 -5.86 -18.00
CA ASN A 12 6.25 -7.33 -17.99
C ASN A 12 5.58 -7.95 -16.75
N LEU A 13 5.44 -7.19 -15.67
CA LEU A 13 4.90 -7.66 -14.39
C LEU A 13 3.40 -7.39 -14.23
N LEU A 14 2.87 -6.35 -14.89
CA LEU A 14 1.52 -5.85 -14.69
C LEU A 14 0.64 -6.08 -15.92
N THR A 15 -0.62 -6.35 -15.71
CA THR A 15 -1.65 -6.33 -16.74
C THR A 15 -2.00 -4.89 -17.14
N GLU A 16 -2.64 -4.70 -18.28
CA GLU A 16 -3.09 -3.38 -18.73
C GLU A 16 -4.08 -2.75 -17.72
N GLU A 17 -4.98 -3.56 -17.12
CA GLU A 17 -5.93 -3.09 -16.12
C GLU A 17 -5.20 -2.58 -14.87
N GLU A 18 -4.22 -3.32 -14.35
CA GLU A 18 -3.38 -2.90 -13.22
C GLU A 18 -2.61 -1.60 -13.52
N ILE A 19 -2.06 -1.47 -14.73
CA ILE A 19 -1.36 -0.25 -15.15
C ILE A 19 -2.31 0.97 -15.16
N ILE A 20 -3.53 0.80 -15.66
CA ILE A 20 -4.54 1.86 -15.65
C ILE A 20 -4.84 2.27 -14.20
N MET A 21 -5.07 1.31 -13.31
CA MET A 21 -5.35 1.59 -11.89
C MET A 21 -4.17 2.30 -11.20
N PHE A 22 -2.92 1.92 -11.48
CA PHE A 22 -1.76 2.62 -10.94
C PHE A 22 -1.65 4.07 -11.45
N ARG A 23 -2.04 4.35 -12.70
CA ARG A 23 -2.08 5.73 -13.22
C ARG A 23 -3.17 6.56 -12.55
N GLU A 24 -4.35 6.00 -12.35
CA GLU A 24 -5.43 6.67 -11.61
C GLU A 24 -5.01 6.97 -10.16
N LEU A 25 -4.35 6.00 -9.51
CA LEU A 25 -3.80 6.16 -8.18
C LEU A 25 -2.74 7.27 -8.13
N GLN A 26 -1.82 7.32 -9.11
CA GLN A 26 -0.82 8.38 -9.22
C GLN A 26 -1.46 9.76 -9.28
N ILE A 27 -2.42 9.94 -10.19
CA ILE A 27 -3.13 11.21 -10.36
C ILE A 27 -3.81 11.64 -9.05
N LYS A 28 -4.48 10.70 -8.38
CA LYS A 28 -5.18 11.00 -7.14
C LYS A 28 -4.24 11.34 -5.98
N ILE A 29 -3.11 10.65 -5.88
CA ILE A 29 -2.07 10.98 -4.90
C ILE A 29 -1.49 12.37 -5.18
N GLN A 30 -1.21 12.72 -6.45
CA GLN A 30 -0.73 14.05 -6.84
C GLN A 30 -1.71 15.15 -6.43
N GLU A 31 -3.01 14.98 -6.71
CA GLU A 31 -4.06 15.93 -6.32
C GLU A 31 -4.09 16.18 -4.80
N LEU A 32 -4.02 15.11 -4.01
CA LEU A 32 -4.06 15.21 -2.55
C LEU A 32 -2.76 15.71 -1.95
N ASN A 33 -1.64 15.46 -2.63
CA ASN A 33 -0.32 15.81 -2.11
C ASN A 33 -0.11 17.32 -1.92
N TYR A 34 -0.76 18.15 -2.73
CA TYR A 34 -0.76 19.61 -2.56
C TYR A 34 -1.27 20.05 -1.18
N LYS A 35 -2.21 19.28 -0.61
CA LYS A 35 -2.84 19.61 0.69
C LYS A 35 -2.20 18.89 1.86
N THR A 36 -1.65 17.71 1.62
CA THR A 36 -1.35 16.75 2.70
C THR A 36 0.12 16.37 2.81
N ASN A 37 0.96 16.66 1.81
CA ASN A 37 2.35 16.20 1.76
C ASN A 37 2.47 14.69 2.06
N LEU A 38 1.70 13.89 1.32
CA LEU A 38 1.64 12.43 1.50
C LEU A 38 2.98 11.76 1.23
N THR A 39 3.62 12.15 0.11
CA THR A 39 4.89 11.58 -0.33
C THR A 39 5.63 12.55 -1.26
N ARG A 40 6.93 12.35 -1.41
CA ARG A 40 7.74 13.03 -2.42
C ARG A 40 7.86 12.21 -3.71
N LEU A 41 7.55 10.92 -3.67
CA LEU A 41 7.70 9.96 -4.77
C LEU A 41 6.40 9.92 -5.60
N ILE A 42 6.18 10.95 -6.44
CA ILE A 42 4.89 11.13 -7.13
C ILE A 42 4.97 11.20 -8.66
N GLU A 43 6.17 11.28 -9.24
CA GLU A 43 6.37 11.45 -10.68
C GLU A 43 7.50 10.55 -11.22
N GLY A 44 7.42 10.17 -12.50
CA GLY A 44 8.45 9.43 -13.21
C GLY A 44 8.92 8.18 -12.47
N ASP A 45 10.24 7.98 -12.44
CA ASP A 45 10.87 6.85 -11.78
C ASP A 45 10.68 6.85 -10.26
N ASP A 46 10.52 8.00 -9.62
CA ASP A 46 10.18 8.08 -8.20
C ASP A 46 8.84 7.39 -7.91
N TYR A 47 7.84 7.55 -8.78
CA TYR A 47 6.58 6.85 -8.62
C TYR A 47 6.67 5.41 -9.11
N TRP A 48 7.08 5.18 -10.37
CA TRP A 48 7.00 3.86 -10.97
C TRP A 48 8.01 2.86 -10.41
N ILE A 49 9.24 3.29 -10.11
CA ILE A 49 10.28 2.41 -9.55
C ILE A 49 10.21 2.42 -8.03
N SER A 50 10.33 3.61 -7.40
CA SER A 50 10.50 3.67 -5.94
C SER A 50 9.19 3.47 -5.15
N GLN A 51 8.01 3.62 -5.77
CA GLN A 51 6.74 3.30 -5.12
C GLN A 51 6.16 1.99 -5.66
N VAL A 52 5.88 1.89 -6.96
CA VAL A 52 5.15 0.75 -7.53
C VAL A 52 6.02 -0.49 -7.56
N TYR A 53 7.17 -0.46 -8.27
CA TYR A 53 8.02 -1.63 -8.44
C TYR A 53 8.56 -2.15 -7.10
N ASP A 54 9.11 -1.27 -6.26
CA ASP A 54 9.60 -1.62 -4.92
C ASP A 54 8.52 -2.31 -4.08
N SER A 55 7.27 -1.82 -4.15
CA SER A 55 6.16 -2.44 -3.44
C SER A 55 5.76 -3.80 -3.98
N LEU A 56 5.93 -4.05 -5.29
CA LEU A 56 5.55 -5.31 -5.94
C LEU A 56 6.64 -6.38 -5.86
N TRP A 57 7.89 -5.99 -5.66
CA TRP A 57 9.04 -6.88 -5.66
C TRP A 57 8.78 -8.18 -4.88
N THR A 58 8.32 -8.06 -3.63
CA THR A 58 8.09 -9.21 -2.75
C THR A 58 6.97 -10.15 -3.26
N PHE A 59 5.97 -9.61 -3.93
CA PHE A 59 4.74 -10.34 -4.27
C PHE A 59 4.78 -10.94 -5.68
N LYS A 60 5.38 -10.25 -6.64
CA LYS A 60 5.43 -10.68 -8.05
C LYS A 60 6.67 -11.53 -8.36
N GLU A 61 7.81 -11.24 -7.74
CA GLU A 61 9.06 -11.97 -7.95
C GLU A 61 9.11 -13.29 -7.16
N ASN A 62 8.35 -13.43 -6.08
CA ASN A 62 8.37 -14.61 -5.23
C ASN A 62 7.29 -15.62 -5.65
N THR A 63 7.42 -16.19 -6.83
CA THR A 63 6.44 -17.10 -7.47
C THR A 63 6.15 -18.38 -6.68
N ASN A 64 6.99 -18.74 -5.71
CA ASN A 64 6.79 -19.94 -4.88
C ASN A 64 5.80 -19.74 -3.73
N LYS A 65 5.31 -18.52 -3.49
CA LYS A 65 4.35 -18.20 -2.44
C LYS A 65 3.03 -17.76 -3.04
N ASN A 66 1.94 -18.31 -2.50
CA ASN A 66 0.61 -17.84 -2.84
C ASN A 66 0.26 -16.65 -1.94
N PHE A 67 0.13 -15.47 -2.56
CA PHE A 67 -0.26 -14.23 -1.90
C PHE A 67 -1.74 -13.87 -2.13
N ASP A 68 -2.50 -14.64 -2.93
CA ASP A 68 -3.91 -14.37 -3.21
C ASP A 68 -4.82 -14.72 -2.03
N ASN A 69 -5.97 -14.06 -1.94
CA ASN A 69 -7.00 -14.29 -0.92
C ASN A 69 -6.44 -14.20 0.51
N LYS A 70 -5.55 -13.26 0.76
CA LYS A 70 -4.92 -13.05 2.06
C LYS A 70 -5.50 -11.85 2.79
N LYS A 71 -5.41 -11.91 4.11
CA LYS A 71 -5.62 -10.78 4.99
C LYS A 71 -4.31 -10.06 5.19
N PHE A 72 -4.23 -8.84 4.66
CA PHE A 72 -3.01 -8.05 4.56
C PHE A 72 -3.10 -6.81 5.44
N ILE A 73 -2.05 -6.50 6.20
CA ILE A 73 -1.94 -5.26 6.96
C ILE A 73 -0.67 -4.50 6.57
N ASP A 74 -0.84 -3.20 6.33
CA ASP A 74 0.24 -2.26 6.05
C ASP A 74 0.37 -1.26 7.19
N ILE A 75 1.49 -1.29 7.88
CA ILE A 75 1.77 -0.46 9.04
C ILE A 75 2.55 0.78 8.63
N GLY A 76 2.02 1.96 8.97
CA GLY A 76 2.59 3.22 8.54
C GLY A 76 2.36 3.46 7.05
N SER A 77 1.16 3.19 6.57
CA SER A 77 0.81 3.17 5.15
C SER A 77 1.11 4.47 4.40
N GLY A 78 1.18 5.60 5.09
CA GLY A 78 1.56 6.88 4.49
C GLY A 78 0.66 7.30 3.33
N CYS A 79 1.18 7.24 2.11
CA CYS A 79 0.41 7.47 0.88
C CYS A 79 -0.28 6.20 0.34
N GLY A 80 -0.23 5.10 1.10
CA GLY A 80 -0.90 3.85 0.77
C GLY A 80 -0.01 2.77 0.15
N PHE A 81 1.30 2.96 0.06
CA PHE A 81 2.24 1.95 -0.44
C PHE A 81 3.04 1.30 0.70
N PRO A 82 3.14 -0.05 0.68
CA PRO A 82 2.80 -1.00 -0.37
C PRO A 82 1.33 -1.45 -0.42
N GLY A 83 0.47 -1.06 0.51
CA GLY A 83 -0.91 -1.56 0.64
C GLY A 83 -1.75 -1.45 -0.64
N PHE A 84 -1.77 -0.30 -1.32
CA PHE A 84 -2.49 -0.14 -2.59
C PHE A 84 -1.89 -0.95 -3.74
N ALA A 85 -0.57 -1.11 -3.76
CA ALA A 85 0.05 -1.97 -4.76
C ALA A 85 -0.39 -3.42 -4.61
N TYR A 86 -0.46 -3.90 -3.36
CA TYR A 86 -0.98 -5.23 -3.07
C TYR A 86 -2.48 -5.33 -3.42
N ALA A 87 -3.30 -4.34 -3.07
CA ALA A 87 -4.72 -4.32 -3.41
C ALA A 87 -4.98 -4.41 -4.92
N ILE A 88 -4.23 -3.66 -5.73
CA ILE A 88 -4.39 -3.68 -7.20
C ILE A 88 -4.05 -5.05 -7.78
N THR A 89 -2.99 -5.69 -7.30
CA THR A 89 -2.49 -6.96 -7.86
C THR A 89 -3.12 -8.22 -7.25
N HIS A 90 -3.84 -8.10 -6.13
CA HIS A 90 -4.49 -9.21 -5.42
C HIS A 90 -5.95 -8.85 -5.06
N PRO A 91 -6.86 -8.81 -6.04
CA PRO A 91 -8.20 -8.21 -5.91
C PRO A 91 -9.15 -8.95 -4.94
N ASN A 92 -8.82 -10.17 -4.52
CA ASN A 92 -9.66 -10.95 -3.60
C ASN A 92 -9.15 -10.94 -2.15
N SER A 93 -8.23 -10.05 -1.83
CA SER A 93 -7.62 -9.94 -0.49
C SER A 93 -8.31 -8.86 0.34
N GLU A 94 -8.27 -8.99 1.65
CA GLU A 94 -8.76 -8.01 2.62
C GLU A 94 -7.58 -7.15 3.09
N ILE A 95 -7.68 -5.82 2.98
CA ILE A 95 -6.56 -4.91 3.15
C ILE A 95 -6.79 -3.98 4.34
N TYR A 96 -5.82 -3.87 5.21
CA TYR A 96 -5.81 -2.95 6.35
C TYR A 96 -4.67 -1.95 6.19
N LEU A 97 -5.00 -0.67 6.09
CA LEU A 97 -4.04 0.44 6.01
C LEU A 97 -4.03 1.17 7.34
N VAL A 98 -2.89 1.15 8.03
CA VAL A 98 -2.74 1.75 9.36
C VAL A 98 -1.75 2.91 9.30
N ASP A 99 -2.16 4.08 9.77
CA ASP A 99 -1.26 5.23 9.95
C ASP A 99 -1.70 6.06 11.17
N SER A 100 -0.74 6.55 11.93
CA SER A 100 -1.01 7.39 13.11
C SER A 100 -1.46 8.81 12.75
N SER A 101 -1.18 9.28 11.54
CA SER A 101 -1.56 10.60 11.05
C SER A 101 -3.00 10.62 10.54
N LYS A 102 -3.89 11.31 11.24
CA LYS A 102 -5.28 11.55 10.85
C LYS A 102 -5.37 12.12 9.42
N LYS A 103 -4.49 13.06 9.08
CA LYS A 103 -4.45 13.72 7.79
C LYS A 103 -4.15 12.72 6.65
N LYS A 104 -3.22 11.79 6.89
CA LYS A 104 -2.90 10.73 5.92
C LYS A 104 -4.04 9.73 5.78
N THR A 105 -4.60 9.26 6.90
CA THR A 105 -5.73 8.30 6.86
C THR A 105 -6.97 8.88 6.21
N ASP A 106 -7.25 10.17 6.36
CA ASP A 106 -8.34 10.83 5.64
C ASP A 106 -8.07 10.88 4.13
N SER A 107 -6.81 11.13 3.71
CA SER A 107 -6.42 11.05 2.30
C SER A 107 -6.54 9.63 1.73
N LEU A 108 -6.14 8.59 2.49
CA LEU A 108 -6.32 7.20 2.06
C LEU A 108 -7.80 6.86 1.83
N LYS A 109 -8.69 7.30 2.72
CA LYS A 109 -10.14 7.14 2.55
C LYS A 109 -10.68 7.84 1.31
N GLU A 110 -10.14 9.01 0.97
CA GLU A 110 -10.51 9.74 -0.24
C GLU A 110 -10.04 9.02 -1.50
N ILE A 111 -8.81 8.47 -1.50
CA ILE A 111 -8.28 7.65 -2.58
C ILE A 111 -9.18 6.43 -2.82
N ILE A 112 -9.50 5.67 -1.76
CA ILE A 112 -10.34 4.47 -1.86
C ILE A 112 -11.71 4.76 -2.48
N LYS A 113 -12.30 5.91 -2.17
CA LYS A 113 -13.59 6.32 -2.76
C LYS A 113 -13.50 6.68 -4.24
N SER A 114 -12.33 7.09 -4.73
CA SER A 114 -12.16 7.57 -6.11
C SER A 114 -11.66 6.50 -7.07
N ILE A 115 -11.11 5.40 -6.56
CA ILE A 115 -10.56 4.30 -7.34
C ILE A 115 -11.41 3.05 -7.12
N ASN A 116 -11.73 2.33 -8.20
CA ASN A 116 -12.57 1.15 -8.15
C ASN A 116 -11.77 -0.10 -7.74
N PHE A 117 -11.34 -0.13 -6.48
CA PHE A 117 -10.72 -1.35 -5.91
C PHE A 117 -11.77 -2.47 -5.82
N LYS A 118 -11.35 -3.70 -6.10
CA LYS A 118 -12.18 -4.92 -5.96
C LYS A 118 -12.13 -5.52 -4.54
N ASN A 119 -11.29 -4.95 -3.68
CA ASN A 119 -11.00 -5.41 -2.31
C ASN A 119 -11.87 -4.71 -1.27
N ASP A 120 -12.05 -5.35 -0.12
CA ASP A 120 -12.42 -4.66 1.11
C ASP A 120 -11.19 -4.00 1.72
N ILE A 121 -11.15 -2.66 1.72
CA ILE A 121 -10.03 -1.88 2.23
C ILE A 121 -10.45 -1.09 3.46
N PHE A 122 -9.82 -1.37 4.59
CA PHE A 122 -10.05 -0.74 5.88
C PHE A 122 -8.93 0.23 6.23
N VAL A 123 -9.27 1.46 6.63
CA VAL A 123 -8.30 2.48 7.05
C VAL A 123 -8.42 2.71 8.53
N ILE A 124 -7.34 2.50 9.26
CA ILE A 124 -7.26 2.62 10.71
C ILE A 124 -6.34 3.78 11.07
N ASN A 125 -6.86 4.75 11.84
CA ASN A 125 -6.05 5.83 12.35
C ASN A 125 -5.64 5.52 13.79
N ASP A 126 -4.51 4.85 13.94
CA ASP A 126 -3.95 4.54 15.26
C ASP A 126 -2.43 4.30 15.17
N ARG A 127 -1.78 4.22 16.31
CA ARG A 127 -0.37 3.84 16.42
C ARG A 127 -0.23 2.32 16.44
N ILE A 128 0.86 1.81 15.88
CA ILE A 128 1.16 0.37 15.84
C ILE A 128 1.18 -0.24 17.26
N GLU A 129 1.69 0.48 18.24
CA GLU A 129 1.77 0.03 19.64
C GLU A 129 0.39 -0.28 20.22
N ASN A 130 -0.63 0.49 19.81
CA ASN A 130 -2.01 0.28 20.25
C ASN A 130 -2.63 -0.92 19.50
N ILE A 131 -2.43 -0.98 18.18
CA ILE A 131 -2.95 -2.06 17.31
C ILE A 131 -2.39 -3.42 17.76
N GLY A 132 -1.07 -3.53 17.96
CA GLY A 132 -0.43 -4.79 18.36
C GLY A 132 -0.88 -5.33 19.73
N ARG A 133 -1.48 -4.49 20.58
CA ARG A 133 -2.03 -4.91 21.88
C ARG A 133 -3.49 -5.36 21.82
N GLN A 134 -4.21 -5.04 20.75
CA GLN A 134 -5.62 -5.38 20.61
C GLN A 134 -5.78 -6.87 20.24
N SER A 135 -6.58 -7.59 21.00
CA SER A 135 -6.85 -9.02 20.78
C SER A 135 -7.46 -9.31 19.40
N SER A 136 -8.23 -8.36 18.86
CA SER A 136 -8.86 -8.46 17.54
C SER A 136 -7.87 -8.51 16.38
N PHE A 137 -6.62 -8.06 16.59
CA PHE A 137 -5.57 -8.07 15.56
C PHE A 137 -4.58 -9.23 15.73
N LYS A 138 -4.63 -9.94 16.87
CA LYS A 138 -3.70 -11.05 17.12
C LYS A 138 -4.03 -12.25 16.22
N ASN A 139 -2.98 -12.77 15.55
CA ASN A 139 -3.09 -13.89 14.60
C ASN A 139 -4.17 -13.66 13.52
N GLY A 140 -4.47 -12.39 13.22
CA GLY A 140 -5.53 -12.03 12.30
C GLY A 140 -5.09 -11.82 10.85
N PHE A 141 -3.78 -11.75 10.59
CA PHE A 141 -3.22 -11.41 9.28
C PHE A 141 -2.31 -12.50 8.74
N ASN A 142 -2.33 -12.67 7.43
CA ASN A 142 -1.44 -13.58 6.73
C ASN A 142 -0.13 -12.90 6.30
N ILE A 143 -0.23 -11.58 6.06
CA ILE A 143 0.88 -10.76 5.58
C ILE A 143 0.84 -9.43 6.32
N ALA A 144 1.98 -9.01 6.82
CA ALA A 144 2.16 -7.69 7.39
C ALA A 144 3.37 -7.00 6.74
N THR A 145 3.19 -5.73 6.37
CA THR A 145 4.25 -4.87 5.84
C THR A 145 4.43 -3.63 6.70
N ALA A 146 5.66 -3.13 6.70
CA ALA A 146 6.00 -1.83 7.27
C ALA A 146 7.16 -1.24 6.47
N ARG A 147 6.97 -0.04 5.91
CA ARG A 147 7.99 0.67 5.16
C ARG A 147 8.28 2.02 5.82
N ALA A 148 9.58 2.27 6.16
CA ALA A 148 10.05 3.52 6.72
C ALA A 148 9.33 4.01 8.01
N VAL A 149 8.86 3.07 8.85
CA VAL A 149 8.07 3.39 10.05
C VAL A 149 8.97 3.63 11.25
N SER A 150 9.88 2.71 11.56
CA SER A 150 10.75 2.75 12.74
C SER A 150 11.90 1.73 12.60
N ASN A 151 12.65 1.52 13.67
CA ASN A 151 13.65 0.45 13.75
C ASN A 151 12.98 -0.92 13.52
N PRO A 152 13.54 -1.80 12.66
CA PRO A 152 12.98 -3.11 12.35
C PRO A 152 12.67 -3.98 13.56
N SER A 153 13.51 -3.97 14.60
CA SER A 153 13.26 -4.74 15.82
C SER A 153 12.00 -4.28 16.55
N THR A 154 11.80 -2.98 16.69
CA THR A 154 10.60 -2.39 17.32
C THR A 154 9.34 -2.72 16.52
N VAL A 155 9.42 -2.62 15.20
CA VAL A 155 8.29 -2.96 14.31
C VAL A 155 7.93 -4.44 14.44
N SER A 156 8.93 -5.32 14.47
CA SER A 156 8.72 -6.76 14.59
C SER A 156 8.00 -7.16 15.89
N GLU A 157 8.30 -6.51 17.01
CA GLU A 157 7.63 -6.78 18.30
C GLU A 157 6.11 -6.59 18.23
N TYR A 158 5.65 -5.64 17.42
CA TYR A 158 4.21 -5.36 17.28
C TYR A 158 3.55 -6.13 16.14
N ILE A 159 4.29 -6.46 15.08
CA ILE A 159 3.75 -7.17 13.91
C ILE A 159 3.70 -8.68 14.13
N LEU A 160 4.70 -9.28 14.75
CA LEU A 160 4.77 -10.75 14.93
C LEU A 160 3.54 -11.36 15.62
N PRO A 161 2.87 -10.69 16.56
CA PRO A 161 1.64 -11.22 17.16
C PRO A 161 0.38 -11.07 16.29
N MET A 162 0.43 -10.31 15.20
CA MET A 162 -0.72 -10.02 14.32
C MET A 162 -0.95 -11.14 13.31
#